data_450f82accc304105ac812e37e2fb7cdc
#
_entry.id   450f82accc304105ac812e37e2fb7cdc
#
_cell.length_a   1.000
_cell.length_b   1.000
_cell.length_c   1.000
_cell.angle_alpha   90.00
_cell.angle_beta   90.00
_cell.angle_gamma   90.00
#
_symmetry.space_group_name_H-M   'P 1'
#
loop_
_entity.id
_entity.type
_entity.pdbx_description
1 polymer ?
#
loop_
_entity_poly.entity_id
_entity_poly.type
_entity_poly.pdbx_seq_one_letter_code
_entity_poly.pdbx_strand_id
1 'polypeptide(L)'
;LPWIPITQPRVVELACVDGYVACDVDQDVLYIAQVERYGKNGNVGKAFMGGFHMTSGAIASSVGHDNHNIIVMGTNFEDMSIAVNHLVEIGGGQCLVDGGEIIECVEYPLCGLLSDLSCEELAAKKSALNTACAERGCIISIPFMFLSFICLAALPACAITDHGFINVLTLQIEDPIKGVVE
;
A
#
# COMPACT_ATOMS: atom_id res chain seq x y z
N LEU A 1 21.34 3.33 3.57
CA LEU A 1 20.98 4.76 3.59
C LEU A 1 19.46 4.83 3.82
N PRO A 2 18.97 5.43 4.92
CA PRO A 2 17.57 5.34 5.34
C PRO A 2 16.57 6.12 4.45
N TRP A 3 16.98 6.64 3.30
CA TRP A 3 16.18 7.55 2.47
C TRP A 3 16.06 7.13 1.01
N ILE A 4 16.55 5.95 0.63
CA ILE A 4 16.42 5.48 -0.75
C ILE A 4 15.29 4.45 -0.78
N PRO A 5 14.21 4.69 -1.53
CA PRO A 5 13.09 3.73 -1.66
C PRO A 5 13.51 2.59 -2.61
N ILE A 6 14.42 1.75 -2.14
CA ILE A 6 14.86 0.56 -2.86
C ILE A 6 14.18 -0.64 -2.22
N THR A 7 13.43 -1.39 -3.01
CA THR A 7 12.89 -2.68 -2.61
C THR A 7 13.95 -3.77 -2.75
N GLN A 8 13.88 -4.79 -1.90
CA GLN A 8 14.73 -5.97 -1.99
C GLN A 8 13.85 -7.22 -2.00
N PRO A 9 14.00 -8.12 -2.97
CA PRO A 9 13.25 -9.35 -3.00
C PRO A 9 13.66 -10.23 -1.81
N ARG A 10 12.67 -10.76 -1.11
CA ARG A 10 12.82 -11.73 -0.02
C ARG A 10 11.89 -12.89 -0.28
N VAL A 11 12.38 -14.11 -0.11
CA VAL A 11 11.57 -15.31 -0.14
C VAL A 11 11.28 -15.70 1.31
N VAL A 12 10.02 -15.93 1.62
CA VAL A 12 9.53 -16.30 2.95
C VAL A 12 8.53 -17.45 2.83
N GLU A 13 8.42 -18.25 3.87
CA GLU A 13 7.38 -19.25 3.99
C GLU A 13 6.19 -18.65 4.75
N LEU A 14 5.01 -18.75 4.15
CA LEU A 14 3.78 -18.23 4.70
C LEU A 14 2.73 -19.34 4.79
N ALA A 15 1.87 -19.26 5.80
CA ALA A 15 0.76 -20.18 5.94
C ALA A 15 -0.26 -20.02 4.80
N CYS A 16 -0.86 -21.13 4.40
CA CYS A 16 -2.02 -21.14 3.52
C CYS A 16 -3.26 -21.43 4.36
N VAL A 17 -4.21 -20.49 4.39
CA VAL A 17 -5.46 -20.60 5.14
C VAL A 17 -6.62 -20.50 4.16
N ASP A 18 -7.51 -21.47 4.13
CA ASP A 18 -8.67 -21.53 3.23
C ASP A 18 -8.33 -21.32 1.75
N GLY A 19 -7.15 -21.78 1.33
CA GLY A 19 -6.69 -21.64 -0.06
C GLY A 19 -6.03 -20.29 -0.40
N TYR A 20 -5.86 -19.42 0.58
CA TYR A 20 -5.18 -18.13 0.43
C TYR A 20 -3.88 -18.10 1.23
N VAL A 21 -2.84 -17.53 0.67
CA VAL A 21 -1.61 -17.26 1.41
C VAL A 21 -1.86 -16.14 2.40
N ALA A 22 -1.66 -16.42 3.69
CA ALA A 22 -1.87 -15.48 4.76
C ALA A 22 -0.69 -14.50 4.90
N CYS A 23 -0.96 -13.24 5.25
CA CYS A 23 0.08 -12.35 5.74
C CYS A 23 0.61 -12.85 7.10
N ASP A 24 1.80 -12.41 7.46
CA ASP A 24 2.45 -12.76 8.72
C ASP A 24 3.09 -11.50 9.32
N VAL A 25 2.41 -10.91 10.29
CA VAL A 25 2.86 -9.68 10.94
C VAL A 25 4.13 -9.87 11.78
N ASP A 26 4.35 -11.09 12.31
CA ASP A 26 5.54 -11.42 13.08
C ASP A 26 6.79 -11.48 12.19
N GLN A 27 6.60 -11.90 10.94
CA GLN A 27 7.65 -11.86 9.91
C GLN A 27 7.72 -10.52 9.16
N ASP A 28 6.87 -9.56 9.50
CA ASP A 28 6.69 -8.30 8.76
C ASP A 28 6.42 -8.56 7.27
N VAL A 29 5.38 -9.35 6.99
CA VAL A 29 4.91 -9.65 5.63
C VAL A 29 3.42 -9.33 5.54
N LEU A 30 3.10 -8.23 4.87
CA LEU A 30 1.75 -7.69 4.73
C LEU A 30 1.23 -7.90 3.31
N TYR A 31 -0.08 -7.89 3.14
CA TYR A 31 -0.69 -7.81 1.82
C TYR A 31 -0.45 -6.43 1.21
N ILE A 32 -0.19 -6.39 -0.09
CA ILE A 32 -0.17 -5.16 -0.88
C ILE A 32 -0.93 -5.37 -2.18
N ALA A 33 -1.68 -4.34 -2.59
CA ALA A 33 -2.35 -4.34 -3.88
C ALA A 33 -2.30 -2.97 -4.55
N GLN A 34 -2.32 -2.96 -5.87
CA GLN A 34 -2.57 -1.76 -6.66
C GLN A 34 -3.83 -1.93 -7.48
N VAL A 35 -4.79 -1.01 -7.27
CA VAL A 35 -6.13 -1.04 -7.87
C VAL A 35 -6.22 0.04 -8.94
N GLU A 36 -6.55 -0.34 -10.17
CA GLU A 36 -6.79 0.59 -11.27
C GLU A 36 -8.00 1.48 -10.93
N ARG A 37 -7.83 2.81 -11.03
CA ARG A 37 -8.87 3.78 -10.63
C ARG A 37 -9.45 4.63 -11.76
N TYR A 38 -8.95 4.49 -12.98
CA TYR A 38 -9.35 5.33 -14.11
C TYR A 38 -10.45 4.71 -14.98
N GLY A 39 -10.96 3.54 -14.59
CA GLY A 39 -12.01 2.83 -15.32
C GLY A 39 -11.58 2.23 -16.66
N LYS A 40 -10.28 1.94 -16.81
CA LYS A 40 -9.73 1.39 -18.07
C LYS A 40 -9.87 -0.13 -18.16
N ASN A 41 -9.54 -0.85 -17.10
CA ASN A 41 -9.48 -2.30 -17.13
C ASN A 41 -9.98 -2.98 -15.85
N GLY A 42 -10.07 -2.24 -14.72
CA GLY A 42 -10.48 -2.78 -13.43
C GLY A 42 -9.48 -3.75 -12.82
N ASN A 43 -8.24 -3.71 -13.23
CA ASN A 43 -7.20 -4.61 -12.75
C ASN A 43 -6.86 -4.36 -11.28
N VAL A 44 -6.48 -5.44 -10.60
CA VAL A 44 -5.94 -5.42 -9.23
C VAL A 44 -4.70 -6.29 -9.19
N GLY A 45 -3.54 -5.66 -9.20
CA GLY A 45 -2.27 -6.35 -8.97
C GLY A 45 -2.08 -6.62 -7.48
N LYS A 46 -1.55 -7.79 -7.12
CA LYS A 46 -1.42 -8.26 -5.75
C LYS A 46 -0.03 -8.80 -5.49
N ALA A 47 0.49 -8.57 -4.29
CA ALA A 47 1.77 -9.11 -3.82
C ALA A 47 1.84 -9.08 -2.29
N PHE A 48 3.03 -9.27 -1.76
CA PHE A 48 3.36 -9.11 -0.36
C PHE A 48 4.46 -8.07 -0.19
N MET A 49 4.45 -7.38 0.95
CA MET A 49 5.41 -6.33 1.28
C MET A 49 5.79 -6.38 2.75
N GLY A 50 7.07 -6.13 3.04
CA GLY A 50 7.58 -5.93 4.39
C GLY A 50 8.30 -4.58 4.54
N GLY A 51 8.80 -4.31 5.74
CA GLY A 51 9.54 -3.09 6.08
C GLY A 51 8.70 -2.01 6.75
N PHE A 52 7.40 -2.23 6.92
CA PHE A 52 6.48 -1.28 7.56
C PHE A 52 6.20 -1.63 9.03
N HIS A 53 6.23 -2.92 9.38
CA HIS A 53 5.96 -3.45 10.71
C HIS A 53 4.56 -3.15 11.27
N MET A 54 3.59 -2.86 10.42
CA MET A 54 2.21 -2.70 10.87
C MET A 54 1.67 -4.01 11.45
N THR A 55 1.01 -3.91 12.60
CA THR A 55 0.43 -5.05 13.32
C THR A 55 -1.09 -5.16 13.17
N SER A 56 -1.75 -4.11 12.70
CA SER A 56 -3.18 -4.09 12.39
C SER A 56 -3.51 -3.06 11.31
N GLY A 57 -4.70 -3.18 10.73
CA GLY A 57 -5.28 -2.23 9.81
C GLY A 57 -4.69 -2.24 8.40
N ALA A 58 -5.06 -1.22 7.64
CA ALA A 58 -4.61 -0.98 6.27
C ALA A 58 -4.41 0.50 5.98
N ILE A 59 -3.41 0.82 5.18
CA ILE A 59 -3.16 2.17 4.64
C ILE A 59 -3.36 2.17 3.13
N ALA A 60 -4.01 3.22 2.62
CA ALA A 60 -4.21 3.39 1.18
C ALA A 60 -3.90 4.80 0.71
N SER A 61 -3.47 4.93 -0.54
CA SER A 61 -3.14 6.20 -1.18
C SER A 61 -3.51 6.19 -2.65
N SER A 62 -4.11 7.28 -3.14
CA SER A 62 -4.27 7.55 -4.57
C SER A 62 -3.05 8.22 -5.20
N VAL A 63 -2.03 8.53 -4.39
CA VAL A 63 -0.73 9.03 -4.87
C VAL A 63 0.22 7.84 -4.99
N GLY A 64 0.51 7.43 -6.21
CA GLY A 64 1.43 6.34 -6.50
C GLY A 64 2.21 6.63 -7.78
N HIS A 65 3.53 6.64 -7.71
CA HIS A 65 4.40 7.01 -8.82
C HIS A 65 4.49 5.88 -9.86
N ASP A 66 4.33 6.16 -11.17
CA ASP A 66 3.85 7.43 -11.78
C ASP A 66 2.38 7.30 -12.23
N ASN A 67 1.76 6.12 -12.07
CA ASN A 67 0.45 5.79 -12.63
C ASN A 67 -0.72 6.37 -11.79
N HIS A 68 -0.46 6.69 -10.51
CA HIS A 68 -1.45 7.19 -9.56
C HIS A 68 -2.72 6.33 -9.43
N ASN A 69 -2.60 5.04 -9.62
CA ASN A 69 -3.59 4.06 -9.20
C ASN A 69 -3.65 4.00 -7.66
N ILE A 70 -4.75 3.48 -7.10
CA ILE A 70 -4.83 3.34 -5.64
C ILE A 70 -3.90 2.20 -5.21
N ILE A 71 -2.92 2.53 -4.38
CA ILE A 71 -2.09 1.55 -3.71
C ILE A 71 -2.58 1.36 -2.27
N VAL A 72 -2.69 0.11 -1.85
CA VAL A 72 -3.16 -0.27 -0.52
C VAL A 72 -2.28 -1.38 0.06
N MET A 73 -1.98 -1.27 1.34
CA MET A 73 -1.24 -2.29 2.09
C MET A 73 -1.90 -2.49 3.45
N GLY A 74 -1.97 -3.74 3.92
CA GLY A 74 -2.62 -4.03 5.19
C GLY A 74 -2.44 -5.45 5.68
N THR A 75 -2.99 -5.69 6.86
CA THR A 75 -2.94 -6.99 7.55
C THR A 75 -4.14 -7.89 7.22
N ASN A 76 -5.20 -7.34 6.66
CA ASN A 76 -6.40 -8.08 6.27
C ASN A 76 -7.10 -7.46 5.08
N PHE A 77 -7.88 -8.26 4.35
CA PHE A 77 -8.56 -7.82 3.14
C PHE A 77 -9.75 -6.90 3.38
N GLU A 78 -10.39 -7.00 4.55
CA GLU A 78 -11.57 -6.19 4.89
C GLU A 78 -11.16 -4.72 5.02
N ASP A 79 -10.19 -4.41 5.87
CA ASP A 79 -9.68 -3.05 6.03
C ASP A 79 -9.08 -2.49 4.73
N MET A 80 -8.36 -3.32 3.95
CA MET A 80 -7.85 -2.93 2.64
C MET A 80 -8.98 -2.55 1.67
N SER A 81 -10.06 -3.34 1.64
CA SER A 81 -11.22 -3.08 0.78
C SER A 81 -11.94 -1.80 1.19
N ILE A 82 -12.15 -1.59 2.49
CA ILE A 82 -12.77 -0.36 3.02
C ILE A 82 -11.91 0.86 2.65
N ALA A 83 -10.60 0.78 2.84
CA ALA A 83 -9.68 1.87 2.52
C ALA A 83 -9.72 2.25 1.03
N VAL A 84 -9.71 1.27 0.13
CA VAL A 84 -9.81 1.51 -1.32
C VAL A 84 -11.15 2.13 -1.69
N ASN A 85 -12.26 1.55 -1.23
CA ASN A 85 -13.60 2.03 -1.55
C ASN A 85 -13.84 3.44 -1.02
N HIS A 86 -13.35 3.75 0.18
CA HIS A 86 -13.41 5.11 0.73
C HIS A 86 -12.68 6.12 -0.17
N LEU A 87 -11.44 5.80 -0.61
CA LEU A 87 -10.71 6.68 -1.50
C LEU A 87 -11.39 6.85 -2.88
N VAL A 88 -12.08 5.81 -3.37
CA VAL A 88 -12.90 5.93 -4.59
C VAL A 88 -14.07 6.88 -4.37
N GLU A 89 -14.78 6.76 -3.24
CA GLU A 89 -15.94 7.58 -2.90
C GLU A 89 -15.61 9.07 -2.79
N ILE A 90 -14.50 9.41 -2.11
CA ILE A 90 -14.06 10.80 -1.92
C ILE A 90 -13.23 11.36 -3.09
N GLY A 91 -12.98 10.57 -4.15
CA GLY A 91 -12.21 10.99 -5.32
C GLY A 91 -10.69 10.92 -5.16
N GLY A 92 -10.19 10.43 -4.04
CA GLY A 92 -8.78 10.20 -3.73
C GLY A 92 -8.31 10.84 -2.44
N GLY A 93 -7.13 10.42 -2.00
CA GLY A 93 -6.58 10.84 -0.72
C GLY A 93 -5.58 9.84 -0.16
N GLN A 94 -5.40 9.92 1.14
CA GLN A 94 -4.64 8.96 1.94
C GLN A 94 -5.43 8.63 3.20
N CYS A 95 -5.59 7.35 3.52
CA CYS A 95 -6.34 6.94 4.70
C CYS A 95 -5.70 5.76 5.42
N LEU A 96 -6.06 5.64 6.69
CA LEU A 96 -5.81 4.49 7.54
C LEU A 96 -7.16 3.93 7.99
N VAL A 97 -7.34 2.64 7.82
CA VAL A 97 -8.51 1.88 8.29
C VAL A 97 -8.04 0.80 9.25
N ASP A 98 -8.78 0.57 10.33
CA ASP A 98 -8.46 -0.48 11.29
C ASP A 98 -9.76 -0.97 11.96
N GLY A 99 -9.97 -2.30 11.97
CA GLY A 99 -11.16 -2.91 12.54
C GLY A 99 -12.46 -2.52 11.82
N GLY A 100 -12.41 -2.26 10.54
CA GLY A 100 -13.57 -1.87 9.72
C GLY A 100 -13.92 -0.37 9.78
N GLU A 101 -13.16 0.44 10.50
CA GLU A 101 -13.40 1.87 10.67
C GLU A 101 -12.29 2.72 10.06
N ILE A 102 -12.66 3.86 9.47
CA ILE A 102 -11.70 4.87 9.00
C ILE A 102 -11.17 5.62 10.21
N ILE A 103 -9.90 5.42 10.53
CA ILE A 103 -9.26 6.03 11.69
C ILE A 103 -8.84 7.47 11.40
N GLU A 104 -8.20 7.67 10.25
CA GLU A 104 -7.75 8.99 9.79
C GLU A 104 -7.75 9.04 8.26
N CYS A 105 -8.07 10.20 7.71
CA CYS A 105 -8.08 10.43 6.28
C CYS A 105 -7.63 11.86 5.92
N VAL A 106 -6.88 11.95 4.84
CA VAL A 106 -6.54 13.22 4.17
C VAL A 106 -7.06 13.17 2.74
N GLU A 107 -8.06 14.00 2.45
CA GLU A 107 -8.71 14.06 1.15
C GLU A 107 -7.87 14.84 0.14
N TYR A 108 -7.86 14.35 -1.11
CA TYR A 108 -7.25 15.01 -2.27
C TYR A 108 -8.28 15.21 -3.37
N PRO A 109 -9.19 16.21 -3.23
CA PRO A 109 -10.30 16.42 -4.17
C PRO A 109 -9.83 16.82 -5.58
N LEU A 110 -8.62 17.36 -5.70
CA LEU A 110 -8.06 17.74 -6.99
C LEU A 110 -7.35 16.56 -7.65
N CYS A 111 -8.06 15.86 -8.53
CA CYS A 111 -7.58 14.69 -9.28
C CYS A 111 -7.13 13.49 -8.41
N GLY A 112 -7.45 13.48 -7.12
CA GLY A 112 -6.95 12.48 -6.17
C GLY A 112 -5.49 12.67 -5.78
N LEU A 113 -4.90 13.83 -6.03
CA LEU A 113 -3.46 14.09 -5.88
C LEU A 113 -3.15 15.31 -5.01
N LEU A 114 -4.02 16.30 -4.99
CA LEU A 114 -3.80 17.57 -4.32
C LEU A 114 -4.98 17.89 -3.40
N SER A 115 -4.64 18.43 -2.22
CA SER A 115 -5.60 18.97 -1.27
C SER A 115 -5.91 20.44 -1.58
N ASP A 116 -7.10 20.88 -1.22
CA ASP A 116 -7.53 22.27 -1.23
C ASP A 116 -7.38 22.97 0.14
N LEU A 117 -6.83 22.25 1.13
CA LEU A 117 -6.54 22.79 2.44
C LEU A 117 -5.33 23.75 2.41
N SER A 118 -5.24 24.63 3.40
CA SER A 118 -4.02 25.39 3.65
C SER A 118 -2.84 24.47 4.01
N CYS A 119 -1.61 24.94 3.84
CA CYS A 119 -0.41 24.18 4.16
C CYS A 119 -0.40 23.73 5.63
N GLU A 120 -0.85 24.59 6.54
CA GLU A 120 -0.91 24.33 7.98
C GLU A 120 -1.93 23.24 8.31
N GLU A 121 -3.13 23.31 7.74
CA GLU A 121 -4.18 22.31 7.93
C GLU A 121 -3.77 20.97 7.35
N LEU A 122 -3.22 20.96 6.14
CA LEU A 122 -2.73 19.74 5.49
C LEU A 122 -1.60 19.10 6.31
N ALA A 123 -0.65 19.91 6.81
CA ALA A 123 0.44 19.41 7.63
C ALA A 123 -0.07 18.80 8.94
N ALA A 124 -1.06 19.42 9.59
CA ALA A 124 -1.68 18.88 10.80
C ALA A 124 -2.37 17.53 10.55
N LYS A 125 -3.19 17.43 9.49
CA LYS A 125 -3.86 16.16 9.09
C LYS A 125 -2.85 15.07 8.74
N LYS A 126 -1.79 15.40 7.99
CA LYS A 126 -0.72 14.45 7.64
C LYS A 126 0.03 13.96 8.89
N SER A 127 0.26 14.84 9.85
CA SER A 127 0.88 14.48 11.12
C SER A 127 -0.01 13.53 11.93
N ALA A 128 -1.31 13.80 12.03
CA ALA A 128 -2.27 12.92 12.71
C ALA A 128 -2.31 11.54 12.04
N LEU A 129 -2.41 11.49 10.72
CA LEU A 129 -2.42 10.25 9.95
C LEU A 129 -1.14 9.42 10.14
N ASN A 130 0.04 10.05 10.11
CA ASN A 130 1.31 9.36 10.36
C ASN A 130 1.42 8.86 11.81
N THR A 131 0.92 9.63 12.79
CA THR A 131 0.87 9.21 14.19
C THR A 131 -0.04 7.99 14.37
N ALA A 132 -1.22 8.01 13.77
CA ALA A 132 -2.14 6.88 13.81
C ALA A 132 -1.55 5.60 13.18
N CYS A 133 -0.73 5.73 12.12
CA CYS A 133 0.03 4.60 11.56
C CYS A 133 1.08 4.08 12.56
N ALA A 134 1.80 4.98 13.25
CA ALA A 134 2.81 4.59 14.24
C ALA A 134 2.19 3.86 15.45
N GLU A 135 0.99 4.25 15.88
CA GLU A 135 0.22 3.56 16.93
C GLU A 135 -0.15 2.11 16.56
N ARG A 136 -0.13 1.78 15.25
CA ARG A 136 -0.36 0.44 14.71
C ARG A 136 0.93 -0.26 14.30
N GLY A 137 2.03 0.12 14.93
CA GLY A 137 3.33 -0.51 14.78
C GLY A 137 4.17 0.00 13.61
N CYS A 138 3.65 0.87 12.74
CA CYS A 138 4.41 1.36 11.59
C CYS A 138 5.66 2.12 12.05
N ILE A 139 6.84 1.62 11.67
CA ILE A 139 8.13 2.24 12.04
C ILE A 139 8.58 3.32 11.06
N ILE A 140 7.89 3.46 9.93
CA ILE A 140 8.22 4.45 8.92
C ILE A 140 7.55 5.78 9.28
N SER A 141 8.33 6.82 9.46
CA SER A 141 7.82 8.15 9.84
C SER A 141 6.94 8.84 8.79
N ILE A 142 7.11 8.46 7.52
CA ILE A 142 6.34 9.00 6.37
C ILE A 142 5.84 7.84 5.49
N PRO A 143 4.95 6.96 6.01
CA PRO A 143 4.63 5.69 5.35
C PRO A 143 4.04 5.86 3.95
N PHE A 144 3.20 6.87 3.75
CA PHE A 144 2.56 7.13 2.46
C PHE A 144 3.54 7.57 1.36
N MET A 145 4.63 8.22 1.73
CA MET A 145 5.69 8.55 0.76
C MET A 145 6.40 7.27 0.30
N PHE A 146 6.75 6.36 1.23
CA PHE A 146 7.35 5.08 0.86
C PHE A 146 6.37 4.22 0.05
N LEU A 147 5.10 4.15 0.47
CA LEU A 147 4.06 3.42 -0.24
C LEU A 147 3.93 3.91 -1.69
N SER A 148 4.01 5.22 -1.93
CA SER A 148 3.89 5.81 -3.26
C SER A 148 5.02 5.42 -4.22
N PHE A 149 6.19 5.07 -3.71
CA PHE A 149 7.33 4.63 -4.54
C PHE A 149 7.30 3.14 -4.87
N ILE A 150 6.59 2.31 -4.11
CA ILE A 150 6.54 0.86 -4.33
C ILE A 150 5.92 0.51 -5.69
N CYS A 151 5.06 1.37 -6.21
CA CYS A 151 4.43 1.20 -7.53
C CYS A 151 5.25 1.78 -8.70
N LEU A 152 6.43 2.32 -8.46
CA LEU A 152 7.30 2.85 -9.51
C LEU A 152 8.14 1.72 -10.12
N ALA A 153 7.74 1.24 -11.28
CA ALA A 153 8.41 0.15 -12.01
C ALA A 153 9.82 0.47 -12.55
N ALA A 154 10.33 1.66 -12.24
CA ALA A 154 11.70 2.08 -12.56
C ALA A 154 12.66 2.01 -11.37
N LEU A 155 12.15 1.74 -10.16
CA LEU A 155 12.98 1.59 -8.96
C LEU A 155 13.33 0.12 -8.72
N PRO A 156 14.60 -0.24 -8.60
CA PRO A 156 15.02 -1.59 -8.30
C PRO A 156 14.68 -1.98 -6.84
N ALA A 157 14.48 -3.28 -6.55
CA ALA A 157 14.50 -4.37 -7.53
C ALA A 157 13.09 -4.86 -7.90
N CYS A 158 12.07 -4.54 -7.12
CA CYS A 158 10.71 -5.03 -7.30
C CYS A 158 9.71 -3.89 -7.16
N ALA A 159 8.60 -3.97 -7.88
CA ALA A 159 7.49 -3.03 -7.81
C ALA A 159 6.14 -3.77 -7.88
N ILE A 160 5.07 -3.10 -7.53
CA ILE A 160 3.70 -3.56 -7.74
C ILE A 160 2.98 -2.60 -8.68
N THR A 161 2.25 -3.11 -9.66
CA THR A 161 1.36 -2.34 -10.52
C THR A 161 -0.01 -3.00 -10.55
N ASP A 162 -0.99 -2.37 -11.19
CA ASP A 162 -2.31 -2.99 -11.43
C ASP A 162 -2.22 -4.28 -12.26
N HIS A 163 -1.14 -4.50 -12.99
CA HIS A 163 -0.87 -5.74 -13.71
C HIS A 163 -0.22 -6.84 -12.85
N GLY A 164 0.26 -6.54 -11.66
CA GLY A 164 0.87 -7.49 -10.73
C GLY A 164 2.26 -7.11 -10.23
N PHE A 165 2.93 -8.06 -9.61
CA PHE A 165 4.29 -7.93 -9.11
C PHE A 165 5.29 -7.90 -10.26
N ILE A 166 6.16 -6.90 -10.29
CA ILE A 166 7.17 -6.71 -11.32
C ILE A 166 8.56 -6.92 -10.74
N ASN A 167 9.33 -7.76 -11.39
CA ASN A 167 10.77 -7.79 -11.23
C ASN A 167 11.37 -6.68 -12.13
N VAL A 168 11.79 -5.59 -11.53
CA VAL A 168 12.25 -4.40 -12.25
C VAL A 168 13.57 -4.66 -12.98
N LEU A 169 14.39 -5.59 -12.51
CA LEU A 169 15.67 -5.91 -13.14
C LEU A 169 15.51 -6.65 -14.47
N THR A 170 14.46 -7.44 -14.60
CA THR A 170 14.12 -8.19 -15.83
C THR A 170 12.97 -7.56 -16.61
N LEU A 171 12.26 -6.59 -16.04
CA LEU A 171 11.03 -5.98 -16.56
C LEU A 171 9.93 -7.03 -16.84
N GLN A 172 9.86 -8.07 -16.03
CA GLN A 172 8.87 -9.13 -16.15
C GLN A 172 7.85 -9.07 -15.01
N ILE A 173 6.59 -9.32 -15.36
CA ILE A 173 5.57 -9.61 -14.37
C ILE A 173 5.78 -11.04 -13.90
N GLU A 174 5.88 -11.23 -12.60
CA GLU A 174 6.11 -12.52 -11.98
C GLU A 174 4.99 -12.85 -10.99
N ASP A 175 4.74 -14.14 -10.77
CA ASP A 175 3.91 -14.59 -9.66
C ASP A 175 4.68 -14.36 -8.34
N PRO A 176 4.13 -13.63 -7.37
CA PRO A 176 4.75 -13.50 -6.06
C PRO A 176 4.81 -14.82 -5.28
N ILE A 177 3.97 -15.81 -5.62
CA ILE A 177 3.96 -17.14 -5.03
C ILE A 177 4.90 -18.05 -5.84
N LYS A 178 5.99 -18.47 -5.23
CA LYS A 178 7.03 -19.29 -5.90
C LYS A 178 6.79 -20.79 -5.84
N GLY A 179 5.95 -21.26 -4.93
CA GLY A 179 5.61 -22.69 -4.78
C GLY A 179 4.99 -23.01 -3.43
N VAL A 180 4.68 -24.26 -3.23
CA VAL A 180 4.18 -24.82 -1.97
C VAL A 180 5.29 -25.68 -1.37
N VAL A 181 5.57 -25.47 -0.09
CA VAL A 181 6.49 -26.34 0.69
C VAL A 181 5.65 -27.44 1.32
N GLU A 182 6.01 -28.72 1.07
CA GLU A 182 5.36 -29.90 1.65
C GLU A 182 5.89 -30.20 3.07
#